data_67f5e75801f696db79d35f0fe3ce73e5
#
_entry.id   67f5e75801f696db79d35f0fe3ce73e5
#
_cell.length_a   1.000
_cell.length_b   1.000
_cell.length_c   1.000
_cell.angle_alpha   90.00
_cell.angle_beta   90.00
_cell.angle_gamma   90.00
#
_symmetry.space_group_name_H-M   'P 1'
#
loop_
_entity.id
_entity.type
_entity.pdbx_description
1 polymer ?
#
loop_
_entity_poly.entity_id
_entity_poly.type
_entity_poly.pdbx_seq_one_letter_code
_entity_poly.pdbx_strand_id
1 'polypeptide(L)'
;MKNKFIHAYMDVAKRFAKLSHAKRLNVGAIVVKNDRIISIGYNGMPSGWTNDCETVLRLDDVGTPVLESKPEVLHAETNAIAKLAKSTESGDGADIFITHSPCIECSKLIFQSGIKRVFYAEDYRSKDGIEFLNASKISVIKVDTTTEA
;
A
#
# COMPACT_ATOMS: atom_id res chain seq x y z
N MET A 1 -7.58 18.67 0.47
CA MET A 1 -7.75 18.09 -0.90
C MET A 1 -9.22 17.86 -1.16
N LYS A 2 -9.70 18.21 -2.34
CA LYS A 2 -11.11 18.00 -2.71
C LYS A 2 -11.42 16.52 -2.89
N ASN A 3 -12.62 16.09 -2.53
CA ASN A 3 -13.04 14.69 -2.61
C ASN A 3 -12.85 14.06 -3.99
N LYS A 4 -13.12 14.81 -5.06
CA LYS A 4 -12.92 14.27 -6.41
C LYS A 4 -11.48 13.85 -6.70
N PHE A 5 -10.49 14.57 -6.15
CA PHE A 5 -9.08 14.20 -6.30
C PHE A 5 -8.71 13.01 -5.41
N ILE A 6 -9.24 12.97 -4.18
CA ILE A 6 -9.04 11.82 -3.28
C ILE A 6 -9.51 10.53 -3.96
N HIS A 7 -10.71 10.56 -4.55
CA HIS A 7 -11.25 9.39 -5.26
C HIS A 7 -10.44 9.07 -6.51
N ALA A 8 -10.03 10.07 -7.29
CA ALA A 8 -9.22 9.85 -8.48
C ALA A 8 -7.87 9.20 -8.14
N TYR A 9 -7.19 9.69 -7.11
CA TYR A 9 -5.92 9.10 -6.68
C TYR A 9 -6.10 7.68 -6.12
N MET A 10 -7.18 7.44 -5.37
CA MET A 10 -7.47 6.09 -4.89
C MET A 10 -7.75 5.14 -6.06
N ASP A 11 -8.44 5.59 -7.10
CA ASP A 11 -8.68 4.80 -8.31
C ASP A 11 -7.36 4.43 -8.99
N VAL A 12 -6.41 5.34 -9.03
CA VAL A 12 -5.07 5.05 -9.57
C VAL A 12 -4.38 3.97 -8.74
N ALA A 13 -4.42 4.07 -7.41
CA ALA A 13 -3.86 3.04 -6.53
C ALA A 13 -4.50 1.69 -6.79
N LYS A 14 -5.82 1.64 -6.92
CA LYS A 14 -6.58 0.42 -7.23
C LYS A 14 -6.19 -0.16 -8.59
N ARG A 15 -5.99 0.70 -9.59
CA ARG A 15 -5.60 0.25 -10.93
C ARG A 15 -4.24 -0.44 -10.89
N PHE A 16 -3.28 0.11 -10.15
CA PHE A 16 -1.94 -0.49 -10.03
C PHE A 16 -1.95 -1.75 -9.16
N ALA A 17 -2.84 -1.87 -8.19
CA ALA A 17 -3.00 -3.10 -7.42
C ALA A 17 -3.28 -4.31 -8.33
N LYS A 18 -3.98 -4.11 -9.44
CA LYS A 18 -4.30 -5.17 -10.40
C LYS A 18 -3.09 -5.72 -11.14
N LEU A 19 -1.95 -5.03 -11.08
CA LEU A 19 -0.71 -5.51 -11.69
C LEU A 19 0.04 -6.50 -10.80
N SER A 20 -0.33 -6.63 -9.53
CA SER A 20 0.29 -7.57 -8.61
C SER A 20 0.02 -9.02 -9.05
N HIS A 21 1.06 -9.84 -8.99
CA HIS A 21 0.97 -11.28 -9.22
C HIS A 21 0.61 -12.08 -7.96
N ALA A 22 0.49 -11.41 -6.82
CA ALA A 22 0.12 -12.07 -5.57
C ALA A 22 -1.29 -12.65 -5.66
N LYS A 23 -1.46 -13.87 -5.16
CA LYS A 23 -2.74 -14.58 -5.16
C LYS A 23 -3.58 -14.29 -3.93
N ARG A 24 -2.91 -13.99 -2.78
CA ARG A 24 -3.60 -13.78 -1.51
C ARG A 24 -4.26 -12.42 -1.42
N LEU A 25 -3.57 -11.36 -1.82
CA LEU A 25 -4.07 -10.00 -1.77
C LEU A 25 -3.29 -9.12 -2.72
N ASN A 26 -3.99 -8.29 -3.48
CA ASN A 26 -3.38 -7.31 -4.38
C ASN A 26 -3.53 -5.92 -3.78
N VAL A 27 -2.42 -5.27 -3.52
CA VAL A 27 -2.37 -3.95 -2.91
C VAL A 27 -1.63 -2.98 -3.83
N GLY A 28 -2.17 -1.79 -3.96
CA GLY A 28 -1.53 -0.69 -4.69
C GLY A 28 -1.35 0.52 -3.79
N ALA A 29 -0.30 1.28 -4.04
CA ALA A 29 0.00 2.50 -3.31
C ALA A 29 0.54 3.56 -4.26
N ILE A 30 0.13 4.81 -4.07
CA ILE A 30 0.70 5.95 -4.76
C ILE A 30 1.07 7.04 -3.76
N VAL A 31 2.14 7.76 -4.05
CA VAL A 31 2.58 8.92 -3.27
C VAL A 31 2.32 10.17 -4.10
N VAL A 32 1.62 11.13 -3.49
CA VAL A 32 1.18 12.37 -4.16
C VAL A 32 1.74 13.56 -3.41
N LYS A 33 2.32 14.50 -4.14
CA LYS A 33 2.87 15.73 -3.58
C LYS A 33 2.69 16.87 -4.58
N ASN A 34 2.19 18.02 -4.12
CA ASN A 34 1.96 19.18 -4.98
C ASN A 34 1.13 18.83 -6.23
N ASP A 35 0.02 18.12 -6.01
CA ASP A 35 -0.91 17.68 -7.06
C ASP A 35 -0.26 16.79 -8.15
N ARG A 36 0.83 16.10 -7.82
CA ARG A 36 1.51 15.18 -8.73
C ARG A 36 1.71 13.82 -8.07
N ILE A 37 1.55 12.78 -8.85
CA ILE A 37 1.95 11.43 -8.44
C ILE A 37 3.46 11.34 -8.58
N ILE A 38 4.17 11.16 -7.48
CA ILE A 38 5.63 11.10 -7.46
C ILE A 38 6.19 9.69 -7.31
N SER A 39 5.35 8.73 -6.91
CA SER A 39 5.72 7.32 -6.85
C SER A 39 4.50 6.42 -6.88
N ILE A 40 4.71 5.21 -7.36
CA ILE A 40 3.68 4.17 -7.47
C ILE A 40 4.32 2.86 -7.01
N GLY A 41 3.56 2.06 -6.26
CA GLY A 41 3.97 0.71 -5.87
C GLY A 41 2.79 -0.26 -5.88
N TYR A 42 3.09 -1.51 -6.08
CA TYR A 42 2.15 -2.62 -5.84
C TYR A 42 2.95 -3.78 -5.25
N ASN A 43 2.28 -4.67 -4.54
CA ASN A 43 2.96 -5.77 -3.86
C ASN A 43 3.44 -6.83 -4.86
N GLY A 44 4.59 -7.41 -4.58
CA GLY A 44 5.18 -8.44 -5.42
C GLY A 44 6.61 -8.77 -5.04
N MET A 45 7.18 -9.70 -5.80
CA MET A 45 8.57 -10.12 -5.64
C MET A 45 9.52 -9.01 -6.08
N PRO A 46 10.77 -9.02 -5.58
CA PRO A 46 11.78 -8.06 -6.01
C PRO A 46 11.96 -8.06 -7.53
N SER A 47 12.33 -6.90 -8.08
CA SER A 47 12.55 -6.74 -9.50
C SER A 47 13.56 -7.74 -10.04
N GLY A 48 13.21 -8.44 -11.11
CA GLY A 48 14.07 -9.47 -11.73
C GLY A 48 13.94 -10.86 -11.12
N TRP A 49 13.23 -11.01 -10.01
CA TRP A 49 12.95 -12.31 -9.42
C TRP A 49 11.71 -12.95 -10.08
N THR A 50 11.47 -14.24 -9.79
CA THR A 50 10.22 -14.89 -10.20
C THR A 50 9.03 -14.14 -9.59
N ASN A 51 7.90 -14.13 -10.30
CA ASN A 51 6.65 -13.51 -9.82
C ASN A 51 5.84 -14.42 -8.89
N ASP A 52 6.38 -15.55 -8.47
CA ASP A 52 5.72 -16.48 -7.58
C ASP A 52 5.81 -16.00 -6.13
N CYS A 53 4.76 -15.37 -5.64
CA CYS A 53 4.72 -14.67 -4.35
C CYS A 53 4.43 -15.58 -3.16
N GLU A 54 3.88 -16.78 -3.38
CA GLU A 54 3.43 -17.63 -2.30
C GLU A 54 4.01 -19.04 -2.37
N THR A 55 4.07 -19.67 -1.19
CA THR A 55 4.30 -21.11 -1.05
C THR A 55 3.06 -21.76 -0.47
N VAL A 56 2.89 -23.06 -0.73
CA VAL A 56 1.81 -23.83 -0.11
C VAL A 56 2.25 -24.20 1.31
N LEU A 57 1.56 -23.65 2.31
CA LEU A 57 1.82 -23.93 3.72
C LEU A 57 1.30 -25.33 4.09
N ARG A 58 0.07 -25.64 3.66
CA ARG A 58 -0.62 -26.91 3.90
C ARG A 58 -1.84 -27.02 3.00
N LEU A 59 -2.49 -28.18 3.00
CA LEU A 59 -3.83 -28.33 2.44
C LEU A 59 -4.86 -28.24 3.56
N ASP A 60 -6.00 -27.65 3.26
CA ASP A 60 -7.13 -27.63 4.21
C ASP A 60 -7.92 -28.96 4.18
N ASP A 61 -9.02 -29.02 4.95
CA ASP A 61 -9.81 -30.25 5.12
C ASP A 61 -10.46 -30.73 3.82
N VAL A 62 -10.61 -29.86 2.82
CA VAL A 62 -11.18 -30.21 1.50
C VAL A 62 -10.11 -30.29 0.41
N GLY A 63 -8.83 -30.24 0.78
CA GLY A 63 -7.71 -30.36 -0.14
C GLY A 63 -7.33 -29.08 -0.86
N THR A 64 -7.86 -27.91 -0.45
CA THR A 64 -7.50 -26.62 -1.03
C THR A 64 -6.17 -26.13 -0.44
N PRO A 65 -5.22 -25.65 -1.27
CA PRO A 65 -3.96 -25.12 -0.76
C PRO A 65 -4.16 -23.88 0.10
N VAL A 66 -3.57 -23.89 1.30
CA VAL A 66 -3.44 -22.70 2.14
C VAL A 66 -2.10 -22.06 1.82
N LEU A 67 -2.14 -20.84 1.31
CA LEU A 67 -0.96 -20.13 0.82
C LEU A 67 -0.36 -19.25 1.90
N GLU A 68 0.97 -19.13 1.86
CA GLU A 68 1.74 -18.22 2.68
C GLU A 68 2.62 -17.37 1.77
N SER A 69 2.64 -16.06 2.01
CA SER A 69 3.51 -15.16 1.25
C SER A 69 4.97 -15.45 1.57
N LYS A 70 5.80 -15.48 0.53
CA LYS A 70 7.24 -15.61 0.71
C LYS A 70 7.79 -14.37 1.44
N PRO A 71 8.83 -14.54 2.29
CA PRO A 71 9.42 -13.40 3.02
C PRO A 71 10.00 -12.32 2.11
N GLU A 72 10.33 -12.66 0.86
CA GLU A 72 10.90 -11.73 -0.12
C GLU A 72 9.86 -10.81 -0.75
N VAL A 73 8.56 -11.08 -0.57
CA VAL A 73 7.50 -10.25 -1.14
C VAL A 73 7.54 -8.86 -0.52
N LEU A 74 7.59 -7.85 -1.38
CA LEU A 74 7.57 -6.45 -0.98
C LEU A 74 6.13 -5.96 -0.92
N HIS A 75 5.81 -5.17 0.09
CA HIS A 75 4.52 -4.50 0.16
C HIS A 75 4.46 -3.31 -0.80
N ALA A 76 3.26 -2.93 -1.20
CA ALA A 76 3.05 -1.81 -2.13
C ALA A 76 3.66 -0.51 -1.59
N GLU A 77 3.47 -0.25 -0.31
CA GLU A 77 3.99 0.95 0.36
C GLU A 77 5.53 0.96 0.35
N THR A 78 6.14 -0.17 0.69
CA THR A 78 7.59 -0.33 0.64
C THR A 78 8.13 -0.05 -0.76
N ASN A 79 7.48 -0.60 -1.79
CA ASN A 79 7.87 -0.36 -3.17
C ASN A 79 7.77 1.10 -3.56
N ALA A 80 6.67 1.77 -3.21
CA ALA A 80 6.48 3.18 -3.52
C ALA A 80 7.53 4.05 -2.83
N ILE A 81 7.83 3.80 -1.55
CA ILE A 81 8.83 4.56 -0.78
C ILE A 81 10.23 4.29 -1.29
N ALA A 82 10.57 3.03 -1.58
CA ALA A 82 11.90 2.66 -2.09
C ALA A 82 12.20 3.34 -3.45
N LYS A 83 11.20 3.49 -4.30
CA LYS A 83 11.37 4.21 -5.58
C LYS A 83 11.68 5.68 -5.37
N LEU A 84 11.16 6.31 -4.31
CA LEU A 84 11.53 7.69 -3.97
C LEU A 84 13.02 7.79 -3.65
N ALA A 85 13.59 6.79 -2.98
CA ALA A 85 15.01 6.77 -2.66
C ALA A 85 15.91 6.72 -3.91
N LYS A 86 15.39 6.25 -5.04
CA LYS A 86 16.09 6.20 -6.33
C LYS A 86 15.76 7.39 -7.23
N SER A 87 15.00 8.35 -6.74
CA SER A 87 14.56 9.52 -7.50
C SER A 87 15.06 10.80 -6.83
N THR A 88 14.79 11.93 -7.47
CA THR A 88 15.04 13.25 -6.89
C THR A 88 13.89 13.76 -6.04
N GLU A 89 12.77 13.01 -5.99
CA GLU A 89 11.59 13.37 -5.23
C GLU A 89 11.71 12.92 -3.77
N SER A 90 11.13 13.69 -2.87
CA SER A 90 11.06 13.37 -1.45
C SER A 90 9.63 13.10 -1.03
N GLY A 91 9.42 12.12 -0.15
CA GLY A 91 8.13 11.88 0.48
C GLY A 91 7.77 12.90 1.56
N ASP A 92 8.70 13.77 1.94
CA ASP A 92 8.47 14.73 3.02
C ASP A 92 7.32 15.68 2.67
N GLY A 93 6.29 15.69 3.54
CA GLY A 93 5.08 16.47 3.33
C GLY A 93 4.10 15.90 2.31
N ALA A 94 4.35 14.72 1.75
CA ALA A 94 3.49 14.09 0.77
C ALA A 94 2.28 13.39 1.40
N ASP A 95 1.35 12.96 0.55
CA ASP A 95 0.24 12.07 0.89
C ASP A 95 0.47 10.70 0.27
N ILE A 96 0.04 9.64 0.94
CA ILE A 96 0.04 8.30 0.36
C ILE A 96 -1.39 7.77 0.29
N PHE A 97 -1.72 7.15 -0.84
CA PHE A 97 -3.01 6.48 -1.09
C PHE A 97 -2.75 5.00 -1.21
N ILE A 98 -3.39 4.19 -0.38
CA ILE A 98 -3.20 2.74 -0.32
C ILE A 98 -4.55 2.06 -0.43
N THR A 99 -4.64 0.99 -1.21
CA THR A 99 -5.91 0.26 -1.34
C THR A 99 -6.35 -0.42 -0.05
N HIS A 100 -5.40 -0.77 0.83
CA HIS A 100 -5.66 -1.38 2.13
C HIS A 100 -4.87 -0.65 3.23
N SER A 101 -5.39 -0.68 4.46
CA SER A 101 -4.70 -0.05 5.58
C SER A 101 -3.30 -0.65 5.78
N PRO A 102 -2.28 0.18 6.10
CA PRO A 102 -0.90 -0.30 6.19
C PRO A 102 -0.66 -1.15 7.44
N CYS A 103 0.21 -2.14 7.33
CA CYS A 103 0.71 -2.88 8.48
C CYS A 103 1.64 -1.99 9.31
N ILE A 104 2.01 -2.46 10.51
CA ILE A 104 2.89 -1.69 11.40
C ILE A 104 4.25 -1.39 10.76
N GLU A 105 4.84 -2.35 10.05
CA GLU A 105 6.15 -2.15 9.42
C GLU A 105 6.10 -1.08 8.33
N CYS A 106 5.08 -1.10 7.48
CA CYS A 106 4.90 -0.08 6.46
C CYS A 106 4.56 1.28 7.09
N SER A 107 3.78 1.31 8.16
CA SER A 107 3.43 2.54 8.87
C SER A 107 4.67 3.24 9.44
N LYS A 108 5.62 2.49 9.96
CA LYS A 108 6.90 3.03 10.42
C LYS A 108 7.67 3.70 9.29
N LEU A 109 7.73 3.05 8.13
CA LEU A 109 8.38 3.62 6.95
C LEU A 109 7.67 4.88 6.45
N ILE A 110 6.35 4.85 6.42
CA ILE A 110 5.54 6.01 6.02
C ILE A 110 5.86 7.20 6.91
N PHE A 111 5.86 7.00 8.22
CA PHE A 111 6.16 8.07 9.16
C PHE A 111 7.58 8.61 8.96
N GLN A 112 8.57 7.71 8.89
CA GLN A 112 9.99 8.11 8.77
C GLN A 112 10.31 8.75 7.42
N SER A 113 9.53 8.51 6.38
CA SER A 113 9.70 9.16 5.07
C SER A 113 9.13 10.58 5.02
N GLY A 114 8.50 11.05 6.10
CA GLY A 114 7.93 12.39 6.18
C GLY A 114 6.55 12.54 5.55
N ILE A 115 5.91 11.45 5.14
CA ILE A 115 4.54 11.48 4.62
C ILE A 115 3.60 11.97 5.74
N LYS A 116 2.74 12.92 5.43
CA LYS A 116 1.90 13.61 6.42
C LYS A 116 0.47 13.10 6.51
N ARG A 117 -0.06 12.50 5.43
CA ARG A 117 -1.42 11.97 5.40
C ARG A 117 -1.46 10.62 4.73
N VAL A 118 -2.27 9.72 5.27
CA VAL A 118 -2.50 8.38 4.73
C VAL A 118 -3.98 8.24 4.40
N PHE A 119 -4.27 7.93 3.14
CA PHE A 119 -5.61 7.59 2.67
C PHE A 119 -5.64 6.11 2.34
N TYR A 120 -6.65 5.39 2.83
CA TYR A 120 -6.81 3.96 2.51
C TYR A 120 -8.28 3.65 2.22
N ALA A 121 -8.50 2.58 1.44
CA ALA A 121 -9.85 2.22 1.01
C ALA A 121 -10.46 1.13 1.87
N GLU A 122 -9.69 0.09 2.19
CA GLU A 122 -10.19 -1.08 2.91
C GLU A 122 -9.36 -1.42 4.13
N ASP A 123 -10.02 -1.96 5.16
CA ASP A 123 -9.33 -2.37 6.37
C ASP A 123 -8.52 -3.65 6.11
N TYR A 124 -7.30 -3.67 6.65
CA TYR A 124 -6.46 -4.86 6.73
C TYR A 124 -6.65 -5.53 8.09
N ARG A 125 -6.20 -6.78 8.22
CA ARG A 125 -6.44 -7.61 9.42
C ARG A 125 -6.01 -6.95 10.73
N SER A 126 -4.83 -6.33 10.76
CA SER A 126 -4.30 -5.68 11.94
C SER A 126 -4.53 -4.17 11.88
N LYS A 127 -4.91 -3.58 13.01
CA LYS A 127 -5.02 -2.12 13.16
C LYS A 127 -3.78 -1.49 13.78
N ASP A 128 -2.76 -2.27 14.06
CA ASP A 128 -1.54 -1.79 14.72
C ASP A 128 -0.86 -0.67 13.94
N GLY A 129 -0.87 -0.76 12.60
CA GLY A 129 -0.30 0.27 11.74
C GLY A 129 -1.05 1.59 11.85
N ILE A 130 -2.38 1.55 11.82
CA ILE A 130 -3.22 2.75 11.98
C ILE A 130 -3.01 3.36 13.37
N GLU A 131 -2.96 2.54 14.40
CA GLU A 131 -2.72 3.00 15.77
C GLU A 131 -1.36 3.67 15.90
N PHE A 132 -0.33 3.10 15.28
CA PHE A 132 1.00 3.71 15.22
C PHE A 132 0.96 5.08 14.56
N LEU A 133 0.30 5.20 13.41
CA LEU A 133 0.19 6.47 12.67
C LEU A 133 -0.57 7.51 13.47
N ASN A 134 -1.68 7.13 14.12
CA ASN A 134 -2.44 8.02 14.99
C ASN A 134 -1.61 8.51 16.17
N ALA A 135 -0.87 7.62 16.82
CA ALA A 135 0.03 7.97 17.92
C ALA A 135 1.16 8.90 17.46
N SER A 136 1.56 8.80 16.20
CA SER A 136 2.58 9.64 15.57
C SER A 136 2.00 10.95 15.00
N LYS A 137 0.72 11.21 15.22
CA LYS A 137 -0.01 12.40 14.77
C LYS A 137 -0.06 12.56 13.25
N ILE A 138 -0.04 11.44 12.53
CA ILE A 138 -0.29 11.39 11.10
C ILE A 138 -1.80 11.33 10.88
N SER A 139 -2.31 12.14 9.94
CA SER A 139 -3.72 12.06 9.55
C SER A 139 -3.97 10.78 8.77
N VAL A 140 -4.90 9.95 9.26
CA VAL A 140 -5.28 8.68 8.61
C VAL A 140 -6.76 8.78 8.24
N ILE A 141 -7.06 8.67 6.95
CA ILE A 141 -8.40 8.87 6.41
C ILE A 141 -8.82 7.64 5.62
N LYS A 142 -9.90 7.01 6.04
CA LYS A 142 -10.54 5.95 5.26
C LYS A 142 -11.41 6.59 4.17
N VAL A 143 -11.16 6.21 2.93
CA VAL A 143 -11.90 6.72 1.77
C VAL A 143 -13.10 5.81 1.52
N ASP A 144 -14.31 6.40 1.54
CA ASP A 144 -15.51 5.66 1.16
C ASP A 144 -15.56 5.55 -0.36
N THR A 145 -15.32 4.35 -0.86
CA THR A 145 -15.29 4.07 -2.30
C THR A 145 -16.65 3.63 -2.85
N THR A 146 -17.67 3.56 -2.01
CA THR A 146 -19.04 3.23 -2.43
C THR A 146 -19.79 4.47 -2.91
N THR A 147 -19.29 5.67 -2.62
CA THR A 147 -19.84 6.95 -3.06
C THR A 147 -18.94 7.61 -4.08
N GLU A 148 -19.51 8.07 -5.19
CA GLU A 148 -18.77 8.91 -6.14
C GLU A 148 -18.71 10.34 -5.61
N ALA A 149 -17.56 10.94 -5.78
CA ALA A 149 -17.36 12.32 -5.34
C ALA A 149 -17.81 13.32 -6.40
#